data_fd0af7113de5c5de884e4d7223105103
#
_entry.id   fd0af7113de5c5de884e4d7223105103
#
_cell.length_a   1.000
_cell.length_b   1.000
_cell.length_c   1.000
_cell.angle_alpha   90.00
_cell.angle_beta   90.00
_cell.angle_gamma   90.00
#
_symmetry.space_group_name_H-M   'P 1'
#
loop_
_entity.id
_entity.type
_entity.pdbx_description
1 polymer ?
#
loop_
_entity_poly.entity_id
_entity_poly.type
_entity_poly.pdbx_seq_one_letter_code
_entity_poly.pdbx_strand_id
1 'polypeptide(L)'
;MALRIGGAFIIGKADDDLAGINDAPAKTATVRAFYMDATEITNSEYRQFVHWVRDSIVRMKLAILADEVGKVPDDGGIGEYAFKDADTANMSVYEKYMFENYTGLGPTGYEGRKINKDVDLVFDTSEYPDEYYAEVVDTMYLPLEESYNG
;
A
#
# COMPACT_ATOMS: atom_id res chain seq x y z
N MET A 1 8.72 -9.57 15.49
CA MET A 1 9.08 -8.22 15.99
C MET A 1 9.76 -8.30 17.33
N ALA A 2 10.86 -7.59 17.53
CA ALA A 2 11.57 -7.47 18.81
C ALA A 2 11.53 -6.02 19.29
N LEU A 3 11.26 -5.83 20.58
CA LEU A 3 11.34 -4.52 21.22
C LEU A 3 12.81 -4.10 21.32
N ARG A 4 13.15 -2.93 20.81
CA ARG A 4 14.45 -2.26 21.00
C ARG A 4 14.28 -1.15 22.04
N ILE A 5 15.08 -1.23 23.08
CA ILE A 5 15.05 -0.23 24.16
C ILE A 5 15.66 1.06 23.60
N GLY A 6 15.04 2.18 23.88
CA GLY A 6 15.56 3.50 23.48
C GLY A 6 16.88 3.82 24.21
N GLY A 7 17.68 4.67 23.59
CA GLY A 7 18.96 5.08 24.14
C GLY A 7 19.63 6.15 23.30
N ALA A 8 20.76 6.64 23.79
CA ALA A 8 21.63 7.55 23.05
C ALA A 8 22.84 6.77 22.51
N PHE A 9 23.22 7.07 21.28
CA PHE A 9 24.40 6.52 20.64
C PHE A 9 25.09 7.59 19.78
N ILE A 10 26.35 7.37 19.48
CA ILE A 10 27.13 8.29 18.67
C ILE A 10 27.12 7.78 17.23
N ILE A 11 26.77 8.65 16.29
CA ILE A 11 26.84 8.43 14.84
C ILE A 11 27.86 9.40 14.25
N GLY A 12 28.51 8.99 13.19
CA GLY A 12 29.54 9.77 12.51
C GLY A 12 30.87 9.02 12.45
N LYS A 13 31.86 9.65 11.85
CA LYS A 13 33.19 9.09 11.76
C LYS A 13 33.89 9.20 13.10
N ALA A 14 34.64 8.16 13.43
CA ALA A 14 35.54 8.18 14.60
C ALA A 14 36.79 9.03 14.32
N ASP A 15 37.48 9.46 15.38
CA ASP A 15 38.69 10.28 15.28
C ASP A 15 39.87 9.59 14.55
N ASP A 16 39.80 8.28 14.35
CA ASP A 16 40.75 7.43 13.64
C ASP A 16 40.44 7.27 12.14
N ASP A 17 39.59 8.14 11.56
CA ASP A 17 39.39 8.17 10.12
C ASP A 17 40.67 8.55 9.39
N LEU A 18 41.35 7.52 8.85
CA LEU A 18 42.63 7.65 8.13
C LEU A 18 42.55 8.56 6.90
N ALA A 19 41.36 8.80 6.36
CA ALA A 19 41.19 9.69 5.22
C ALA A 19 41.16 11.18 5.59
N GLY A 20 40.98 11.52 6.86
CA GLY A 20 41.02 12.91 7.35
C GLY A 20 39.94 13.83 6.78
N ILE A 21 38.95 13.27 6.09
CA ILE A 21 37.84 14.03 5.50
C ILE A 21 36.78 14.22 6.59
N ASN A 22 36.74 15.39 7.17
CA ASN A 22 35.85 15.74 8.29
C ASN A 22 34.41 16.05 7.80
N ASP A 23 33.86 15.21 6.92
CA ASP A 23 32.55 15.36 6.27
C ASP A 23 31.36 14.80 7.10
N ALA A 24 31.65 14.03 8.14
CA ALA A 24 30.66 13.43 9.02
C ALA A 24 31.07 13.45 10.49
N PRO A 25 31.09 14.62 11.15
CA PRO A 25 31.55 14.73 12.54
C PRO A 25 30.67 13.90 13.48
N ALA A 26 31.26 13.36 14.53
CA ALA A 26 30.56 12.57 15.53
C ALA A 26 29.43 13.37 16.18
N LYS A 27 28.21 12.80 16.19
CA LYS A 27 27.03 13.41 16.73
C LYS A 27 26.27 12.41 17.60
N THR A 28 25.85 12.86 18.78
CA THR A 28 24.96 12.05 19.63
C THR A 28 23.54 12.10 19.09
N ALA A 29 22.98 10.93 18.81
CA ALA A 29 21.58 10.74 18.44
C ALA A 29 20.85 9.97 19.54
N THR A 30 19.64 10.43 19.88
CA THR A 30 18.76 9.75 20.83
C THR A 30 17.58 9.16 20.10
N VAL A 31 17.33 7.87 20.31
CA VAL A 31 16.22 7.14 19.72
C VAL A 31 15.29 6.66 20.82
N ARG A 32 13.99 6.80 20.61
CA ARG A 32 12.97 6.25 21.49
C ARG A 32 12.89 4.73 21.34
N ALA A 33 12.32 4.04 22.31
CA ALA A 33 12.03 2.61 22.19
C ALA A 33 11.09 2.36 20.98
N PHE A 34 11.37 1.33 20.21
CA PHE A 34 10.60 0.95 19.02
C PHE A 34 10.62 -0.57 18.82
N TYR A 35 9.66 -1.04 18.04
CA TYR A 35 9.63 -2.42 17.59
C TYR A 35 10.31 -2.52 16.22
N MET A 36 11.10 -3.56 16.05
CA MET A 36 11.81 -3.85 14.80
C MET A 36 11.76 -5.35 14.55
N ASP A 37 11.77 -5.76 13.29
CA ASP A 37 11.92 -7.17 12.96
C ASP A 37 13.28 -7.69 13.42
N ALA A 38 13.30 -8.93 13.88
CA ALA A 38 14.50 -9.55 14.41
C ALA A 38 15.47 -10.02 13.31
N THR A 39 14.93 -10.21 12.12
CA THR A 39 15.63 -10.66 10.92
C THR A 39 15.43 -9.68 9.78
N GLU A 40 16.31 -9.70 8.82
CA GLU A 40 16.13 -8.97 7.57
C GLU A 40 14.91 -9.51 6.80
N ILE A 41 14.21 -8.60 6.11
CA ILE A 41 13.09 -8.97 5.24
C ILE A 41 13.67 -9.63 3.99
N THR A 42 13.17 -10.82 3.66
CA THR A 42 13.55 -11.53 2.46
C THR A 42 12.95 -10.91 1.20
N ASN A 43 13.56 -11.14 0.05
CA ASN A 43 12.99 -10.69 -1.24
C ASN A 43 11.59 -11.26 -1.49
N SER A 44 11.29 -12.43 -0.97
CA SER A 44 9.95 -13.05 -1.08
C SER A 44 8.91 -12.26 -0.28
N GLU A 45 9.22 -11.90 0.96
CA GLU A 45 8.34 -11.11 1.82
C GLU A 45 8.14 -9.70 1.27
N TYR A 46 9.21 -9.08 0.75
CA TYR A 46 9.13 -7.78 0.10
C TYR A 46 8.24 -7.80 -1.15
N ARG A 47 8.34 -8.85 -1.98
CA ARG A 47 7.43 -9.04 -3.13
C ARG A 47 5.97 -9.13 -2.71
N GLN A 48 5.66 -9.84 -1.63
CA GLN A 48 4.28 -9.91 -1.11
C GLN A 48 3.76 -8.52 -0.75
N PHE A 49 4.59 -7.71 -0.10
CA PHE A 49 4.23 -6.32 0.21
C PHE A 49 3.99 -5.49 -1.06
N VAL A 50 4.88 -5.57 -2.04
CA VAL A 50 4.74 -4.85 -3.31
C VAL A 50 3.46 -5.26 -4.05
N HIS A 51 3.17 -6.57 -4.11
CA HIS A 51 1.93 -7.07 -4.71
C HIS A 51 0.70 -6.57 -3.98
N TRP A 52 0.72 -6.56 -2.64
CA TRP A 52 -0.37 -6.03 -1.84
C TRP A 52 -0.62 -4.53 -2.08
N VAL A 53 0.44 -3.73 -2.16
CA VAL A 53 0.34 -2.29 -2.46
C VAL A 53 -0.23 -2.09 -3.86
N ARG A 54 0.29 -2.78 -4.87
CA ARG A 54 -0.22 -2.72 -6.24
C ARG A 54 -1.70 -3.07 -6.30
N ASP A 55 -2.09 -4.19 -5.71
CA ASP A 55 -3.46 -4.65 -5.64
C ASP A 55 -4.38 -3.60 -5.02
N SER A 56 -3.96 -3.00 -3.91
CA SER A 56 -4.71 -1.94 -3.24
C SER A 56 -4.89 -0.69 -4.12
N ILE A 57 -3.86 -0.28 -4.84
CA ILE A 57 -3.92 0.89 -5.73
C ILE A 57 -4.81 0.61 -6.94
N VAL A 58 -4.69 -0.57 -7.56
CA VAL A 58 -5.54 -0.97 -8.70
C VAL A 58 -7.00 -0.95 -8.28
N ARG A 59 -7.36 -1.60 -7.16
CA ARG A 59 -8.74 -1.64 -6.67
C ARG A 59 -9.29 -0.26 -6.35
N MET A 60 -8.49 0.63 -5.78
CA MET A 60 -8.89 2.01 -5.53
C MET A 60 -9.19 2.75 -6.83
N LYS A 61 -8.34 2.60 -7.86
CA LYS A 61 -8.56 3.22 -9.17
C LYS A 61 -9.80 2.64 -9.87
N LEU A 62 -9.99 1.33 -9.80
CA LEU A 62 -11.19 0.67 -10.33
C LEU A 62 -12.46 1.18 -9.63
N ALA A 63 -12.41 1.42 -8.33
CA ALA A 63 -13.54 1.97 -7.58
C ALA A 63 -13.90 3.40 -8.01
N ILE A 64 -12.89 4.26 -8.20
CA ILE A 64 -13.10 5.62 -8.68
C ILE A 64 -13.73 5.60 -10.08
N LEU A 65 -13.16 4.83 -10.99
CA LEU A 65 -13.67 4.72 -12.35
C LEU A 65 -15.08 4.11 -12.40
N ALA A 66 -15.35 3.08 -11.58
CA ALA A 66 -16.68 2.47 -11.48
C ALA A 66 -17.75 3.49 -11.05
N ASP A 67 -17.41 4.38 -10.11
CA ASP A 67 -18.31 5.45 -9.69
C ASP A 67 -18.54 6.48 -10.82
N GLU A 68 -17.48 6.87 -11.52
CA GLU A 68 -17.57 7.82 -12.63
C GLU A 68 -18.40 7.30 -13.81
N VAL A 69 -18.32 6.01 -14.12
CA VAL A 69 -19.10 5.39 -15.21
C VAL A 69 -20.43 4.78 -14.75
N GLY A 70 -20.75 4.90 -13.47
CA GLY A 70 -22.02 4.42 -12.88
C GLY A 70 -22.13 2.90 -12.80
N LYS A 71 -21.01 2.17 -12.65
CA LYS A 71 -20.97 0.72 -12.44
C LYS A 71 -21.11 0.39 -10.97
N VAL A 72 -21.99 -0.56 -10.67
CA VAL A 72 -22.18 -1.09 -9.31
C VAL A 72 -21.51 -2.45 -9.14
N PRO A 73 -21.21 -2.91 -7.91
CA PRO A 73 -20.53 -4.19 -7.69
C PRO A 73 -21.22 -5.41 -8.32
N ASP A 74 -22.53 -5.40 -8.40
CA ASP A 74 -23.31 -6.54 -8.90
C ASP A 74 -23.47 -6.58 -10.44
N ASP A 75 -22.99 -5.57 -11.17
CA ASP A 75 -23.14 -5.49 -12.62
C ASP A 75 -22.10 -6.32 -13.40
N GLY A 76 -21.17 -6.98 -12.69
CA GLY A 76 -19.95 -7.52 -13.28
C GLY A 76 -18.97 -6.42 -13.74
N GLY A 77 -17.82 -6.77 -14.26
CA GLY A 77 -16.83 -5.80 -14.69
C GLY A 77 -16.12 -5.12 -13.53
N ILE A 78 -15.71 -3.84 -13.70
CA ILE A 78 -14.84 -3.15 -12.74
C ILE A 78 -15.42 -3.02 -11.32
N GLY A 79 -16.73 -2.93 -11.18
CA GLY A 79 -17.38 -2.79 -9.87
C GLY A 79 -17.12 -3.96 -8.93
N GLU A 80 -17.04 -5.16 -9.46
CA GLU A 80 -16.79 -6.39 -8.69
C GLU A 80 -15.41 -6.40 -8.03
N TYR A 81 -14.43 -5.77 -8.65
CA TYR A 81 -13.04 -5.73 -8.18
C TYR A 81 -12.75 -4.58 -7.20
N ALA A 82 -13.70 -3.67 -7.03
CA ALA A 82 -13.53 -2.47 -6.23
C ALA A 82 -13.64 -2.72 -4.71
N PHE A 83 -14.47 -1.98 -4.03
CA PHE A 83 -14.69 -2.11 -2.59
C PHE A 83 -15.93 -2.95 -2.29
N LYS A 84 -15.87 -3.70 -1.20
CA LYS A 84 -17.05 -4.39 -0.67
C LYS A 84 -18.07 -3.37 -0.18
N ASP A 85 -19.33 -3.71 -0.36
CA ASP A 85 -20.41 -3.02 0.33
C ASP A 85 -20.22 -3.11 1.84
N ALA A 86 -20.49 -2.02 2.52
CA ALA A 86 -20.37 -1.95 3.95
C ALA A 86 -21.55 -2.68 4.62
N ASP A 87 -21.32 -3.88 5.13
CA ASP A 87 -22.29 -4.56 6.00
C ASP A 87 -22.32 -3.88 7.39
N THR A 88 -23.04 -2.77 7.45
CA THR A 88 -23.16 -1.97 8.68
C THR A 88 -23.89 -2.71 9.81
N ALA A 89 -24.65 -3.77 9.50
CA ALA A 89 -25.40 -4.55 10.49
C ALA A 89 -24.51 -5.43 11.36
N ASN A 90 -23.40 -5.93 10.79
CA ASN A 90 -22.46 -6.82 11.47
C ASN A 90 -21.17 -6.11 11.95
N MET A 91 -21.11 -4.80 11.83
CA MET A 91 -19.97 -4.03 12.34
C MET A 91 -19.94 -3.97 13.86
N SER A 92 -18.74 -4.12 14.45
CA SER A 92 -18.51 -3.76 15.83
C SER A 92 -18.75 -2.25 16.06
N VAL A 93 -18.97 -1.86 17.32
CA VAL A 93 -19.19 -0.44 17.69
C VAL A 93 -18.03 0.45 17.19
N TYR A 94 -16.79 -0.04 17.29
CA TYR A 94 -15.62 0.69 16.81
C TYR A 94 -15.59 0.79 15.27
N GLU A 95 -15.83 -0.30 14.57
CA GLU A 95 -15.86 -0.31 13.09
C GLU A 95 -16.96 0.61 12.56
N LYS A 96 -18.14 0.59 13.19
CA LYS A 96 -19.24 1.47 12.83
C LYS A 96 -18.88 2.95 13.04
N TYR A 97 -18.27 3.27 14.18
CA TYR A 97 -17.77 4.62 14.45
C TYR A 97 -16.74 5.08 13.40
N MET A 98 -15.78 4.22 13.05
CA MET A 98 -14.77 4.51 12.03
C MET A 98 -15.41 4.69 10.66
N PHE A 99 -16.36 3.85 10.31
CA PHE A 99 -17.08 3.94 9.03
C PHE A 99 -17.88 5.24 8.93
N GLU A 100 -18.66 5.58 9.95
CA GLU A 100 -19.52 6.78 9.95
C GLU A 100 -18.72 8.10 9.98
N ASN A 101 -17.55 8.12 10.60
CA ASN A 101 -16.80 9.36 10.82
C ASN A 101 -15.60 9.56 9.89
N TYR A 102 -15.10 8.51 9.26
CA TYR A 102 -13.86 8.58 8.48
C TYR A 102 -13.99 8.05 7.05
N THR A 103 -15.02 7.28 6.72
CA THR A 103 -15.22 6.78 5.36
C THR A 103 -15.75 7.90 4.46
N GLY A 104 -15.11 8.05 3.31
CA GLY A 104 -15.53 9.02 2.31
C GLY A 104 -15.18 10.47 2.63
N LEU A 105 -14.40 10.75 3.69
CA LEU A 105 -13.94 12.11 4.01
C LEU A 105 -12.72 12.56 3.22
N GLY A 106 -12.02 11.64 2.56
CA GLY A 106 -10.89 11.94 1.71
C GLY A 106 -11.28 12.46 0.32
N PRO A 107 -10.30 12.88 -0.48
CA PRO A 107 -10.55 13.49 -1.79
C PRO A 107 -11.18 12.53 -2.82
N THR A 108 -11.07 11.21 -2.62
CA THR A 108 -11.62 10.20 -3.55
C THR A 108 -12.98 9.66 -3.12
N GLY A 109 -13.38 9.88 -1.86
CA GLY A 109 -14.63 9.33 -1.29
C GLY A 109 -14.57 7.84 -0.92
N TYR A 110 -13.44 7.18 -1.17
CA TYR A 110 -13.28 5.74 -0.92
C TYR A 110 -12.44 5.41 0.32
N GLU A 111 -11.88 6.40 0.95
CA GLU A 111 -11.08 6.24 2.16
C GLU A 111 -11.88 5.58 3.28
N GLY A 112 -11.29 4.62 3.93
CA GLY A 112 -11.91 3.84 5.01
C GLY A 112 -12.81 2.69 4.55
N ARG A 113 -13.09 2.54 3.25
CA ARG A 113 -13.83 1.38 2.73
C ARG A 113 -12.96 0.12 2.72
N LYS A 114 -13.57 -1.03 2.93
CA LYS A 114 -12.88 -2.33 2.84
C LYS A 114 -12.71 -2.71 1.37
N ILE A 115 -11.47 -2.98 0.98
CA ILE A 115 -11.13 -3.49 -0.35
C ILE A 115 -11.77 -4.87 -0.54
N ASN A 116 -12.37 -5.12 -1.69
CA ASN A 116 -12.88 -6.44 -2.06
C ASN A 116 -11.70 -7.35 -2.45
N LYS A 117 -11.32 -8.24 -1.53
CA LYS A 117 -10.24 -9.23 -1.74
C LYS A 117 -10.77 -10.62 -2.06
N ASP A 118 -12.09 -10.79 -2.15
CA ASP A 118 -12.68 -12.10 -2.42
C ASP A 118 -12.59 -12.46 -3.91
N VAL A 119 -12.40 -11.45 -4.76
CA VAL A 119 -12.16 -11.60 -6.20
C VAL A 119 -10.72 -11.25 -6.50
N ASP A 120 -9.98 -12.18 -7.08
CA ASP A 120 -8.59 -11.93 -7.47
C ASP A 120 -8.51 -11.00 -8.68
N LEU A 121 -7.52 -10.10 -8.69
CA LEU A 121 -7.26 -9.27 -9.87
C LEU A 121 -6.71 -10.10 -11.01
N VAL A 122 -7.21 -9.86 -12.20
CA VAL A 122 -6.76 -10.49 -13.43
C VAL A 122 -5.69 -9.63 -14.08
N PHE A 123 -4.62 -10.24 -14.53
CA PHE A 123 -3.50 -9.57 -15.20
C PHE A 123 -3.23 -10.12 -16.61
N ASP A 124 -3.95 -11.15 -17.02
CA ASP A 124 -3.94 -11.61 -18.40
C ASP A 124 -4.90 -10.76 -19.21
N THR A 125 -4.38 -10.08 -20.21
CA THR A 125 -5.16 -9.16 -21.07
C THR A 125 -6.32 -9.85 -21.80
N SER A 126 -6.24 -11.17 -22.00
CA SER A 126 -7.31 -11.95 -22.62
C SER A 126 -8.50 -12.23 -21.70
N GLU A 127 -8.30 -12.05 -20.40
CA GLU A 127 -9.30 -12.33 -19.36
C GLU A 127 -9.87 -11.06 -18.72
N TYR A 128 -9.54 -9.89 -19.24
CA TYR A 128 -10.06 -8.63 -18.70
C TYR A 128 -11.58 -8.58 -18.82
N PRO A 129 -12.26 -8.21 -17.72
CA PRO A 129 -13.74 -8.23 -17.69
C PRO A 129 -14.37 -7.18 -18.61
N ASP A 130 -13.76 -6.02 -18.75
CA ASP A 130 -14.21 -4.93 -19.62
C ASP A 130 -13.06 -4.00 -20.03
N GLU A 131 -13.38 -3.01 -20.88
CA GLU A 131 -12.44 -2.02 -21.37
C GLU A 131 -11.93 -1.06 -20.28
N TYR A 132 -12.75 -0.77 -19.29
CA TYR A 132 -12.39 0.10 -18.17
C TYR A 132 -11.37 -0.58 -17.24
N TYR A 133 -11.48 -1.90 -17.09
CA TYR A 133 -10.49 -2.69 -16.35
C TYR A 133 -9.13 -2.61 -17.03
N ALA A 134 -9.10 -2.76 -18.36
CA ALA A 134 -7.89 -2.64 -19.17
C ALA A 134 -7.24 -1.26 -18.99
N GLU A 135 -8.03 -0.17 -19.06
CA GLU A 135 -7.53 1.20 -18.91
C GLU A 135 -6.78 1.39 -17.58
N VAL A 136 -7.32 0.84 -16.48
CA VAL A 136 -6.69 0.97 -15.17
C VAL A 136 -5.46 0.08 -15.03
N VAL A 137 -5.57 -1.20 -15.40
CA VAL A 137 -4.52 -2.19 -15.15
C VAL A 137 -3.32 -1.96 -16.06
N ASP A 138 -3.52 -1.65 -17.33
CA ASP A 138 -2.43 -1.39 -18.28
C ASP A 138 -1.60 -0.17 -17.90
N THR A 139 -2.23 0.86 -17.32
CA THR A 139 -1.50 2.05 -16.81
C THR A 139 -0.65 1.75 -15.58
N MET A 140 -0.92 0.65 -14.88
CA MET A 140 -0.15 0.22 -13.70
C MET A 140 0.94 -0.79 -14.02
N TYR A 141 0.90 -1.36 -15.22
CA TYR A 141 1.88 -2.32 -15.71
C TYR A 141 2.88 -1.59 -16.60
N LEU A 142 3.97 -1.13 -16.02
CA LEU A 142 5.15 -0.83 -16.82
C LEU A 142 5.76 -2.17 -17.22
N PRO A 143 5.94 -2.46 -18.52
CA PRO A 143 6.69 -3.63 -18.96
C PRO A 143 8.02 -3.69 -18.23
N LEU A 144 8.42 -4.90 -17.80
CA LEU A 144 9.69 -5.11 -17.09
C LEU A 144 10.90 -4.54 -17.84
N GLU A 145 10.79 -4.44 -19.16
CA GLU A 145 11.83 -3.86 -20.04
C GLU A 145 11.99 -2.35 -19.87
N GLU A 146 10.93 -1.62 -19.55
CA GLU A 146 11.01 -0.17 -19.34
C GLU A 146 11.43 0.21 -17.93
N SER A 147 11.20 -0.67 -16.95
CA SER A 147 11.59 -0.42 -15.56
C SER A 147 13.09 -0.58 -15.28
N TYR A 148 13.85 -1.18 -16.21
CA TYR A 148 15.29 -1.46 -16.03
C TYR A 148 16.21 -0.41 -16.66
N ASN A 149 15.69 0.55 -17.39
CA ASN A 149 16.44 1.59 -18.10
C ASN A 149 16.40 2.96 -17.40
N GLY A 150 16.05 3.01 -16.14
CA GLY A 150 16.07 4.21 -15.29
C GLY A 150 17.25 4.23 -14.35
#